data_e2982aec79404888e62f665082be82dc
#
_entry.id   e2982aec79404888e62f665082be82dc
#
_cell.length_a   1.000
_cell.length_b   1.000
_cell.length_c   1.000
_cell.angle_alpha   90.00
_cell.angle_beta   90.00
_cell.angle_gamma   90.00
#
_symmetry.space_group_name_H-M   'P 1'
#
loop_
_entity.id
_entity.type
_entity.pdbx_description
1 polymer ?
#
loop_
_entity_poly.entity_id
_entity_poly.type
_entity_poly.pdbx_seq_one_letter_code
_entity_poly.pdbx_strand_id
1 'polypeptide(L)'
;MRIRRSSEDKLEIGMSSLIDCVFLLLIFFLITTVAKKENRDIDIDLPVSTSSLDVPPDNDTMVIGVNKEKMLFYNGRPVTISELHQILLELSEENQDRRIRVDCDKAVAFSRVVEILDLCSFRGLHNVAVRT
;
A
#
# COMPACT_ATOMS: atom_id res chain seq x y z
N MET A 1 -55.73 -42.18 -18.87
CA MET A 1 -54.28 -42.28 -18.76
C MET A 1 -53.77 -40.94 -18.26
N ARG A 2 -53.48 -40.82 -16.97
CA ARG A 2 -53.03 -39.58 -16.36
C ARG A 2 -51.50 -39.60 -16.30
N ILE A 3 -50.87 -38.77 -17.09
CA ILE A 3 -49.44 -38.54 -17.04
C ILE A 3 -49.16 -37.59 -15.83
N ARG A 4 -48.68 -38.19 -14.72
CA ARG A 4 -48.08 -37.42 -13.64
C ARG A 4 -46.73 -36.91 -14.13
N ARG A 5 -46.67 -35.68 -14.53
CA ARG A 5 -45.40 -34.95 -14.68
C ARG A 5 -44.84 -34.74 -13.27
N SER A 6 -43.75 -35.39 -12.97
CA SER A 6 -43.04 -35.17 -11.75
C SER A 6 -42.42 -33.72 -11.80
N SER A 7 -42.87 -32.91 -10.90
CA SER A 7 -42.39 -31.54 -10.70
C SER A 7 -41.06 -31.49 -9.92
N GLU A 8 -40.36 -32.62 -9.81
CA GLU A 8 -39.11 -32.69 -9.06
C GLU A 8 -37.88 -32.26 -9.84
N ASP A 9 -37.90 -32.36 -11.17
CA ASP A 9 -36.77 -31.97 -12.01
C ASP A 9 -36.50 -30.44 -12.14
N LYS A 10 -37.44 -29.60 -11.72
CA LYS A 10 -37.26 -28.15 -11.79
C LYS A 10 -36.53 -27.52 -10.59
N LEU A 11 -36.45 -28.21 -9.49
CA LEU A 11 -35.85 -27.73 -8.26
C LEU A 11 -34.32 -27.94 -8.22
N GLU A 12 -33.80 -28.98 -8.87
CA GLU A 12 -32.38 -29.27 -8.90
C GLU A 12 -31.58 -28.28 -9.77
N ILE A 13 -32.16 -27.82 -10.86
CA ILE A 13 -31.52 -26.86 -11.76
C ILE A 13 -31.38 -25.48 -11.11
N GLY A 14 -32.33 -25.11 -10.23
CA GLY A 14 -32.30 -23.81 -9.53
C GLY A 14 -31.25 -23.71 -8.42
N MET A 15 -30.93 -24.80 -7.74
CA MET A 15 -30.00 -24.79 -6.62
C MET A 15 -28.54 -24.63 -7.09
N SER A 16 -28.13 -25.26 -8.16
CA SER A 16 -26.80 -25.14 -8.73
C SER A 16 -26.52 -23.70 -9.23
N SER A 17 -27.50 -23.10 -9.88
CA SER A 17 -27.43 -21.72 -10.35
C SER A 17 -27.37 -20.72 -9.18
N LEU A 18 -28.08 -20.98 -8.10
CA LEU A 18 -28.10 -20.14 -6.90
C LEU A 18 -26.75 -20.18 -6.16
N ILE A 19 -26.13 -21.35 -6.06
CA ILE A 19 -24.80 -21.53 -5.47
C ILE A 19 -23.76 -20.78 -6.29
N ASP A 20 -23.83 -20.83 -7.61
CA ASP A 20 -22.91 -20.10 -8.50
C ASP A 20 -23.02 -18.58 -8.31
N CYS A 21 -24.25 -18.04 -8.25
CA CYS A 21 -24.48 -16.62 -7.96
C CYS A 21 -23.87 -16.19 -6.60
N VAL A 22 -24.05 -17.01 -5.57
CA VAL A 22 -23.50 -16.72 -4.24
C VAL A 22 -21.97 -16.80 -4.27
N PHE A 23 -21.40 -17.75 -4.99
CA PHE A 23 -19.95 -17.88 -5.13
C PHE A 23 -19.34 -16.69 -5.88
N LEU A 24 -19.94 -16.25 -6.97
CA LEU A 24 -19.52 -15.06 -7.69
C LEU A 24 -19.62 -13.79 -6.83
N LEU A 25 -20.67 -13.68 -6.02
CA LEU A 25 -20.82 -12.58 -5.08
C LEU A 25 -19.70 -12.58 -4.02
N LEU A 26 -19.36 -13.75 -3.48
CA LEU A 26 -18.26 -13.90 -2.52
C LEU A 26 -16.91 -13.51 -3.13
N ILE A 27 -16.61 -13.96 -4.34
CA ILE A 27 -15.38 -13.58 -5.05
C ILE A 27 -15.36 -12.09 -5.29
N PHE A 28 -16.45 -11.49 -5.71
CA PHE A 28 -16.56 -10.05 -5.91
C PHE A 28 -16.28 -9.28 -4.62
N PHE A 29 -16.85 -9.66 -3.48
CA PHE A 29 -16.55 -9.05 -2.19
C PHE A 29 -15.10 -9.26 -1.77
N LEU A 30 -14.53 -10.43 -2.02
CA LEU A 30 -13.12 -10.70 -1.71
C LEU A 30 -12.21 -9.76 -2.49
N ILE A 31 -12.41 -9.62 -3.79
CA ILE A 31 -11.62 -8.74 -4.66
C ILE A 31 -11.78 -7.27 -4.24
N THR A 32 -13.02 -6.82 -3.98
CA THR A 32 -13.26 -5.43 -3.56
C THR A 32 -12.67 -5.12 -2.19
N THR A 33 -12.65 -6.09 -1.28
CA THR A 33 -12.04 -5.91 0.06
C THR A 33 -10.53 -5.83 -0.03
N VAL A 34 -9.90 -6.64 -0.88
CA VAL A 34 -8.46 -6.61 -1.11
C VAL A 34 -8.06 -5.29 -1.81
N ALA A 35 -8.80 -4.87 -2.84
CA ALA A 35 -8.55 -3.61 -3.54
C ALA A 35 -8.71 -2.38 -2.63
N LYS A 36 -9.65 -2.43 -1.67
CA LYS A 36 -9.87 -1.33 -0.73
C LYS A 36 -8.77 -1.19 0.34
N LYS A 37 -7.94 -2.21 0.50
CA LYS A 37 -6.85 -2.19 1.47
C LYS A 37 -5.65 -1.35 1.01
N GLU A 38 -5.56 -1.05 -0.29
CA GLU A 38 -4.46 -0.27 -0.87
C GLU A 38 -4.67 1.26 -0.82
N ASN A 39 -5.91 1.73 -0.60
CA ASN A 39 -6.24 3.15 -0.55
C ASN A 39 -6.73 3.57 0.83
N ARG A 40 -6.02 3.24 1.90
CA ARG A 40 -6.06 4.10 3.07
C ARG A 40 -5.05 5.22 2.85
N ASP A 41 -5.45 6.17 2.02
CA ASP A 41 -5.02 7.54 2.18
C ASP A 41 -5.49 7.97 3.57
N ILE A 42 -4.64 7.74 4.55
CA ILE A 42 -4.74 8.51 5.77
C ILE A 42 -4.46 9.93 5.28
N ASP A 43 -5.48 10.75 5.32
CA ASP A 43 -5.37 12.20 5.15
C ASP A 43 -4.40 12.68 6.24
N ILE A 44 -3.12 12.51 5.97
CA ILE A 44 -2.08 13.13 6.73
C ILE A 44 -2.06 14.52 6.14
N ASP A 45 -2.54 15.51 6.89
CA ASP A 45 -2.26 16.91 6.64
C ASP A 45 -0.73 17.08 6.62
N LEU A 46 -0.16 16.71 5.48
CA LEU A 46 1.16 17.18 5.13
C LEU A 46 0.98 18.67 4.90
N PRO A 47 1.62 19.55 5.67
CA PRO A 47 1.60 20.95 5.37
C PRO A 47 2.15 21.12 3.96
N VAL A 48 1.24 21.43 3.06
CA VAL A 48 1.54 21.70 1.66
C VAL A 48 2.41 22.92 1.63
N SER A 49 3.71 22.75 1.61
CA SER A 49 4.59 23.82 1.15
C SER A 49 4.28 24.00 -0.33
N THR A 50 3.45 25.00 -0.60
CA THR A 50 3.14 25.49 -1.94
C THR A 50 4.41 26.01 -2.61
N SER A 51 5.22 25.14 -3.11
CA SER A 51 6.17 25.43 -4.18
C SER A 51 6.92 24.16 -4.58
N SER A 52 6.34 23.41 -5.45
CA SER A 52 7.01 22.76 -6.58
C SER A 52 6.13 21.66 -7.13
N LEU A 53 5.76 21.84 -8.39
CA LEU A 53 5.45 20.83 -9.38
C LEU A 53 4.96 19.49 -8.78
N ASP A 54 3.64 19.33 -8.71
CA ASP A 54 2.98 18.05 -8.54
C ASP A 54 3.44 17.10 -9.64
N VAL A 55 4.55 16.43 -9.38
CA VAL A 55 4.85 15.22 -10.11
C VAL A 55 4.07 14.12 -9.38
N PRO A 56 3.07 13.52 -10.01
CA PRO A 56 2.37 12.38 -9.41
C PRO A 56 3.42 11.33 -9.05
N PRO A 57 3.28 10.66 -7.90
CA PRO A 57 4.21 9.62 -7.51
C PRO A 57 4.20 8.56 -8.61
N ASP A 58 5.33 8.43 -9.27
CA ASP A 58 5.58 7.34 -10.20
C ASP A 58 5.39 6.05 -9.38
N ASN A 59 4.61 5.10 -9.87
CA ASN A 59 4.27 3.87 -9.16
C ASN A 59 5.50 3.07 -8.67
N ASP A 60 6.69 3.49 -9.07
CA ASP A 60 7.96 2.84 -8.74
C ASP A 60 8.77 3.60 -7.67
N THR A 61 8.25 4.70 -7.14
CA THR A 61 8.95 5.50 -6.12
C THR A 61 8.42 5.18 -4.72
N MET A 62 9.31 4.75 -3.84
CA MET A 62 9.01 4.53 -2.43
C MET A 62 9.15 5.82 -1.64
N VAL A 63 8.20 6.13 -0.79
CA VAL A 63 8.18 7.36 0.01
C VAL A 63 8.35 7.03 1.49
N ILE A 64 9.39 7.60 2.09
CA ILE A 64 9.61 7.57 3.54
C ILE A 64 9.32 8.98 4.07
N GLY A 65 8.32 9.11 4.94
CA GLY A 65 7.96 10.38 5.57
C GLY A 65 8.45 10.48 7.01
N VAL A 66 8.85 11.66 7.43
CA VAL A 66 9.17 11.97 8.82
C VAL A 66 8.42 13.22 9.25
N ASN A 67 7.56 13.10 10.25
CA ASN A 67 6.81 14.24 10.77
C ASN A 67 7.58 14.98 11.89
N LYS A 68 7.03 16.11 12.35
CA LYS A 68 7.57 16.94 13.43
C LYS A 68 7.77 16.16 14.74
N GLU A 69 6.95 15.14 14.97
CA GLU A 69 6.96 14.30 16.18
C GLU A 69 7.97 13.14 16.08
N LYS A 70 8.81 13.14 15.03
CA LYS A 70 9.79 12.09 14.72
C LYS A 70 9.17 10.72 14.38
N MET A 71 7.90 10.67 14.04
CA MET A 71 7.26 9.46 13.56
C MET A 71 7.66 9.19 12.12
N LEU A 72 7.91 7.92 11.82
CA LEU A 72 8.26 7.44 10.51
C LEU A 72 7.03 6.92 9.78
N PHE A 73 6.96 7.21 8.51
CA PHE A 73 5.89 6.77 7.62
C PHE A 73 6.51 6.10 6.39
N TYR A 74 5.96 4.99 5.99
CA TYR A 74 6.33 4.32 4.76
C TYR A 74 5.09 4.24 3.86
N ASN A 75 5.16 4.89 2.68
CA ASN A 75 4.02 5.03 1.78
C ASN A 75 2.72 5.44 2.49
N GLY A 76 2.81 6.40 3.42
CA GLY A 76 1.67 6.88 4.21
C GLY A 76 1.29 6.04 5.43
N ARG A 77 1.93 4.91 5.68
CA ARG A 77 1.70 4.08 6.87
C ARG A 77 2.68 4.43 7.98
N PRO A 78 2.23 4.62 9.22
CA PRO A 78 3.13 4.76 10.35
C PRO A 78 3.90 3.45 10.56
N VAL A 79 5.21 3.55 10.66
CA VAL A 79 6.11 2.42 10.86
C VAL A 79 7.10 2.71 11.97
N THR A 80 7.52 1.68 12.66
CA THR A 80 8.63 1.75 13.62
C THR A 80 9.96 1.68 12.89
N ILE A 81 11.04 2.07 13.57
CA ILE A 81 12.38 1.99 12.99
C ILE A 81 12.77 0.54 12.65
N SER A 82 12.32 -0.42 13.45
CA SER A 82 12.56 -1.84 13.21
C SER A 82 11.82 -2.36 11.97
N GLU A 83 10.58 -1.94 11.78
CA GLU A 83 9.80 -2.27 10.59
C GLU A 83 10.39 -1.63 9.34
N LEU A 84 10.84 -0.37 9.43
CA LEU A 84 11.54 0.29 8.34
C LEU A 84 12.81 -0.46 7.94
N HIS A 85 13.58 -0.94 8.91
CA HIS A 85 14.76 -1.77 8.65
C HIS A 85 14.43 -3.04 7.87
N GLN A 86 13.36 -3.75 8.23
CA GLN A 86 12.92 -4.94 7.52
C GLN A 86 12.47 -4.62 6.09
N ILE A 87 11.69 -3.56 5.92
CA ILE A 87 11.22 -3.11 4.62
C ILE A 87 12.40 -2.76 3.70
N LEU A 88 13.38 -2.02 4.22
CA LEU A 88 14.57 -1.66 3.44
C LEU A 88 15.44 -2.88 3.10
N LEU A 89 15.48 -3.88 3.98
CA LEU A 89 16.18 -5.13 3.71
C LEU A 89 15.52 -5.88 2.54
N GLU A 90 14.22 -6.08 2.60
CA GLU A 90 13.44 -6.74 1.53
C GLU A 90 13.60 -5.99 0.19
N LEU A 91 13.52 -4.66 0.22
CA LEU A 91 13.74 -3.84 -0.97
C LEU A 91 15.14 -3.97 -1.56
N SER A 92 16.16 -4.07 -0.72
CA SER A 92 17.54 -4.22 -1.18
C SER A 92 17.80 -5.57 -1.85
N GLU A 93 17.07 -6.59 -1.44
CA GLU A 93 17.12 -7.92 -2.06
C GLU A 93 16.36 -7.96 -3.39
N GLU A 94 15.27 -7.22 -3.49
CA GLU A 94 14.41 -7.20 -4.67
C GLU A 94 15.00 -6.31 -5.79
N ASN A 95 15.35 -5.06 -5.47
CA ASN A 95 15.90 -4.12 -6.43
C ASN A 95 16.66 -2.97 -5.74
N GLN A 96 17.98 -2.97 -5.86
CA GLN A 96 18.87 -1.96 -5.27
C GLN A 96 18.79 -0.59 -5.96
N ASP A 97 18.34 -0.54 -7.20
CA ASP A 97 18.24 0.70 -7.98
C ASP A 97 16.89 1.42 -7.81
N ARG A 98 16.03 0.89 -6.94
CA ARG A 98 14.71 1.47 -6.71
C ARG A 98 14.81 2.88 -6.15
N ARG A 99 13.97 3.76 -6.68
CA ARG A 99 13.91 5.17 -6.24
C ARG A 99 13.26 5.27 -4.87
N ILE A 100 13.97 5.87 -3.93
CA ILE A 100 13.46 6.17 -2.59
C ILE A 100 13.41 7.69 -2.44
N ARG A 101 12.28 8.20 -2.00
CA ARG A 101 12.12 9.60 -1.65
C ARG A 101 11.90 9.72 -0.16
N VAL A 102 12.70 10.54 0.49
CA VAL A 102 12.57 10.86 1.91
C VAL A 102 11.95 12.24 2.03
N ASP A 103 10.71 12.31 2.45
CA ASP A 103 9.98 13.55 2.69
C ASP A 103 10.07 13.90 4.18
N CYS A 104 10.71 15.01 4.50
CA CYS A 104 10.93 15.48 5.86
C CYS A 104 10.26 16.83 6.07
N ASP A 105 9.62 17.03 7.23
CA ASP A 105 9.17 18.35 7.64
C ASP A 105 10.40 19.24 7.93
N LYS A 106 10.30 20.54 7.62
CA LYS A 106 11.36 21.53 7.87
C LYS A 106 11.78 21.61 9.35
N ALA A 107 10.88 21.23 10.26
CA ALA A 107 11.14 21.22 11.70
C ALA A 107 11.85 19.95 12.20
N VAL A 108 12.05 18.97 11.34
CA VAL A 108 12.76 17.72 11.70
C VAL A 108 14.26 17.99 11.79
N ALA A 109 14.88 17.52 12.87
CA ALA A 109 16.32 17.64 13.05
C ALA A 109 17.05 16.92 11.91
N PHE A 110 18.05 17.61 11.33
CA PHE A 110 18.86 17.09 10.24
C PHE A 110 19.52 15.74 10.57
N SER A 111 19.89 15.55 11.85
CA SER A 111 20.42 14.28 12.35
C SER A 111 19.50 13.06 12.09
N ARG A 112 18.19 13.26 12.14
CA ARG A 112 17.22 12.20 11.85
C ARG A 112 17.19 11.85 10.38
N VAL A 113 17.32 12.84 9.52
CA VAL A 113 17.41 12.63 8.07
C VAL A 113 18.66 11.84 7.71
N VAL A 114 19.80 12.23 8.30
CA VAL A 114 21.07 11.51 8.09
C VAL A 114 20.99 10.07 8.55
N GLU A 115 20.35 9.80 9.69
CA GLU A 115 20.14 8.43 10.18
C GLU A 115 19.38 7.56 9.19
N ILE A 116 18.35 8.10 8.55
CA ILE A 116 17.59 7.38 7.51
C ILE A 116 18.42 7.17 6.25
N LEU A 117 19.19 8.18 5.83
CA LEU A 117 20.08 8.09 4.68
C LEU A 117 21.19 7.04 4.89
N ASP A 118 21.75 7.01 6.10
CA ASP A 118 22.75 6.01 6.48
C ASP A 118 22.17 4.59 6.44
N LEU A 119 20.94 4.42 6.90
CA LEU A 119 20.22 3.17 6.81
C LEU A 119 20.05 2.70 5.36
N CYS A 120 19.62 3.59 4.46
CA CYS A 120 19.47 3.29 3.05
C CYS A 120 20.83 2.91 2.41
N SER A 121 21.87 3.70 2.70
CA SER A 121 23.23 3.44 2.19
C SER A 121 23.80 2.13 2.69
N PHE A 122 23.59 1.81 3.95
CA PHE A 122 24.05 0.55 4.55
C PHE A 122 23.41 -0.68 3.89
N ARG A 123 22.19 -0.54 3.38
CA ARG A 123 21.48 -1.58 2.63
C ARG A 123 21.77 -1.60 1.14
N GLY A 124 22.68 -0.72 0.67
CA GLY A 124 23.05 -0.66 -0.75
C GLY A 124 22.04 0.09 -1.63
N LEU A 125 21.09 0.81 -1.01
CA LEU A 125 20.12 1.63 -1.71
C LEU A 125 20.70 3.02 -1.93
N HIS A 126 21.21 3.29 -3.12
CA HIS A 126 21.92 4.54 -3.45
C HIS A 126 21.05 5.59 -4.15
N ASN A 127 19.88 5.18 -4.65
CA ASN A 127 18.98 6.08 -5.38
C ASN A 127 17.97 6.76 -4.44
N VAL A 128 18.48 7.56 -3.50
CA VAL A 128 17.70 8.24 -2.46
C VAL A 128 17.68 9.73 -2.72
N ALA A 129 16.48 10.32 -2.82
CA ALA A 129 16.26 11.74 -2.92
C ALA A 129 15.62 12.26 -1.63
N VAL A 130 16.10 13.38 -1.10
CA VAL A 130 15.54 14.05 0.07
C VAL A 130 14.74 15.25 -0.37
N ARG A 131 13.53 15.36 0.16
CA ARG A 131 12.65 16.52 -0.03
C ARG A 131 12.32 17.11 1.34
N THR A 132 12.51 18.39 1.48
CA THR A 132 12.18 19.16 2.68
C THR A 132 11.13 20.20 2.41
#